data_047043a71f3d7efe9692818fb6e98e8b
#
_entry.id   047043a71f3d7efe9692818fb6e98e8b
#
_cell.length_a   1.000
_cell.length_b   1.000
_cell.length_c   1.000
_cell.angle_alpha   90.00
_cell.angle_beta   90.00
_cell.angle_gamma   90.00
#
_symmetry.space_group_name_H-M   'P 1'
#
loop_
_entity.id
_entity.type
_entity.pdbx_description
1 polymer ?
#
loop_
_entity_poly.entity_id
_entity_poly.type
_entity_poly.pdbx_seq_one_letter_code
_entity_poly.pdbx_strand_id
1 'polypeptide(L)'
;MISTGVDKIVEKLKGVNFEIPIGISIGRSNSPKLKTQKDSVADIVTAFKKFESPPSGGKIKNAYYELNISCPNLIHGCNISFYQPKSLEGLLKEIDKLKLNKPLFVKMPIEKSEKATLTMLKVIAKHSPVGVIFGNLQKDKKHQTLNQDEVNKFKMGFYSGKPTYEQSNKLIELTHKNFKKRFIIIGCGGIFSAEDAFKKLSLGASLVQLVTGLIYEGPQLIGQLNSGLSNNPTLTTYKSS
;
A
#
# COMPACT_ATOMS: atom_id res chain seq x y z
N MET A 1 6.74 0.31 14.35
CA MET A 1 6.33 -1.11 14.19
C MET A 1 7.61 -1.93 14.08
N ILE A 2 7.83 -2.87 14.99
CA ILE A 2 9.01 -3.75 14.97
C ILE A 2 8.56 -5.07 14.37
N SER A 3 9.06 -5.41 13.19
CA SER A 3 8.86 -6.72 12.58
C SER A 3 9.77 -7.74 13.26
N THR A 4 9.24 -8.92 13.54
CA THR A 4 10.03 -10.04 14.07
C THR A 4 10.90 -10.72 13.01
N GLY A 5 10.91 -10.18 11.77
CA GLY A 5 11.61 -10.73 10.63
C GLY A 5 10.78 -11.75 9.83
N VAL A 6 11.13 -11.92 8.59
CA VAL A 6 10.36 -12.74 7.63
C VAL A 6 10.25 -14.20 8.08
N ASP A 7 11.32 -14.78 8.63
CA ASP A 7 11.34 -16.21 9.03
C ASP A 7 10.30 -16.52 10.11
N LYS A 8 10.25 -15.69 11.15
CA LYS A 8 9.26 -15.87 12.23
C LYS A 8 7.83 -15.66 11.75
N ILE A 9 7.60 -14.75 10.79
CA ILE A 9 6.27 -14.51 10.24
C ILE A 9 5.85 -15.69 9.37
N VAL A 10 6.73 -16.20 8.52
CA VAL A 10 6.47 -17.39 7.69
C VAL A 10 6.09 -18.58 8.56
N GLU A 11 6.85 -18.87 9.61
CA GLU A 11 6.53 -19.96 10.54
C GLU A 11 5.17 -19.77 11.25
N LYS A 12 4.82 -18.55 11.64
CA LYS A 12 3.52 -18.26 12.26
C LYS A 12 2.33 -18.45 11.30
N LEU A 13 2.52 -18.17 10.02
CA LEU A 13 1.44 -18.21 9.03
C LEU A 13 1.35 -19.55 8.29
N LYS A 14 2.38 -20.38 8.39
CA LYS A 14 2.45 -21.69 7.74
C LYS A 14 1.34 -22.61 8.24
N GLY A 15 0.55 -23.16 7.32
CA GLY A 15 -0.54 -24.06 7.61
C GLY A 15 -1.79 -23.41 8.23
N VAL A 16 -1.77 -22.10 8.47
CA VAL A 16 -2.96 -21.39 8.97
C VAL A 16 -4.01 -21.29 7.88
N ASN A 17 -5.23 -21.65 8.21
CA ASN A 17 -6.41 -21.40 7.39
C ASN A 17 -7.03 -20.07 7.80
N PHE A 18 -7.24 -19.20 6.83
CA PHE A 18 -7.87 -17.90 7.06
C PHE A 18 -9.32 -17.97 6.55
N GLU A 19 -10.26 -17.48 7.36
CA GLU A 19 -11.68 -17.38 6.98
C GLU A 19 -11.93 -16.28 5.97
N ILE A 20 -11.04 -15.24 5.95
CA ILE A 20 -11.09 -14.12 5.00
C ILE A 20 -9.80 -14.06 4.20
N PRO A 21 -9.82 -13.52 2.97
CA PRO A 21 -8.60 -13.29 2.18
C PRO A 21 -7.63 -12.36 2.92
N ILE A 22 -6.40 -12.81 3.15
CA ILE A 22 -5.35 -11.97 3.72
C ILE A 22 -4.30 -11.60 2.67
N GLY A 23 -3.70 -10.41 2.83
CA GLY A 23 -2.56 -9.95 2.06
C GLY A 23 -1.28 -9.93 2.90
N ILE A 24 -0.15 -10.18 2.25
CA ILE A 24 1.18 -10.04 2.86
C ILE A 24 1.83 -8.75 2.36
N SER A 25 2.08 -7.81 3.26
CA SER A 25 2.78 -6.57 2.93
C SER A 25 4.30 -6.75 3.14
N ILE A 26 5.05 -6.62 2.06
CA ILE A 26 6.50 -6.76 2.03
C ILE A 26 7.13 -5.42 1.69
N GLY A 27 8.02 -4.97 2.54
CA GLY A 27 8.86 -3.80 2.31
C GLY A 27 10.29 -4.08 2.72
N ARG A 28 11.19 -3.14 2.47
CA ARG A 28 12.56 -3.22 2.93
C ARG A 28 12.62 -3.32 4.46
N SER A 29 13.43 -4.23 4.98
CA SER A 29 13.69 -4.32 6.41
C SER A 29 14.33 -3.04 6.94
N ASN A 30 13.96 -2.64 8.17
CA ASN A 30 14.56 -1.49 8.84
C ASN A 30 15.85 -1.93 9.56
N SER A 31 16.89 -2.23 8.81
CA SER A 31 18.17 -2.75 9.31
C SER A 31 19.34 -1.86 8.91
N PRO A 32 20.26 -1.55 9.85
CA PRO A 32 21.48 -0.81 9.53
C PRO A 32 22.44 -1.59 8.60
N LYS A 33 22.21 -2.88 8.41
CA LYS A 33 23.01 -3.72 7.50
C LYS A 33 22.67 -3.47 6.02
N LEU A 34 21.48 -2.96 5.71
CA LEU A 34 21.06 -2.65 4.34
C LEU A 34 21.57 -1.27 3.92
N LYS A 35 22.78 -1.21 3.45
CA LYS A 35 23.49 0.04 3.14
C LYS A 35 23.36 0.47 1.68
N THR A 36 23.01 -0.43 0.78
CA THR A 36 22.92 -0.17 -0.66
C THR A 36 21.54 -0.48 -1.24
N GLN A 37 21.28 0.07 -2.42
CA GLN A 37 20.08 -0.25 -3.20
C GLN A 37 20.02 -1.76 -3.50
N LYS A 38 21.16 -2.38 -3.81
CA LYS A 38 21.28 -3.81 -4.10
C LYS A 38 20.90 -4.67 -2.88
N ASP A 39 21.38 -4.31 -1.70
CA ASP A 39 21.03 -5.00 -0.44
C ASP A 39 19.52 -4.94 -0.20
N SER A 40 18.92 -3.77 -0.44
CA SER A 40 17.49 -3.55 -0.26
C SER A 40 16.63 -4.36 -1.24
N VAL A 41 17.08 -4.48 -2.49
CA VAL A 41 16.43 -5.36 -3.48
C VAL A 41 16.53 -6.82 -3.06
N ALA A 42 17.72 -7.26 -2.65
CA ALA A 42 17.95 -8.65 -2.20
C ALA A 42 17.10 -8.99 -0.97
N ASP A 43 16.97 -8.08 -0.01
CA ASP A 43 16.14 -8.24 1.18
C ASP A 43 14.66 -8.44 0.83
N ILE A 44 14.11 -7.57 -0.01
CA ILE A 44 12.72 -7.67 -0.50
C ILE A 44 12.47 -8.97 -1.27
N VAL A 45 13.35 -9.29 -2.22
CA VAL A 45 13.24 -10.51 -3.04
C VAL A 45 13.33 -11.77 -2.18
N THR A 46 14.21 -11.77 -1.17
CA THR A 46 14.33 -12.88 -0.21
C THR A 46 13.04 -13.07 0.58
N ALA A 47 12.39 -11.97 0.98
CA ALA A 47 11.11 -12.07 1.68
C ALA A 47 10.02 -12.71 0.80
N PHE A 48 9.88 -12.28 -0.46
CA PHE A 48 8.94 -12.91 -1.41
C PHE A 48 9.23 -14.40 -1.58
N LYS A 49 10.50 -14.79 -1.80
CA LYS A 49 10.88 -16.20 -1.95
C LYS A 49 10.46 -17.04 -0.75
N LYS A 50 10.66 -16.54 0.48
CA LYS A 50 10.29 -17.24 1.71
C LYS A 50 8.78 -17.40 1.88
N PHE A 51 7.97 -16.44 1.41
CA PHE A 51 6.52 -16.56 1.43
C PHE A 51 5.99 -17.49 0.33
N GLU A 52 6.59 -17.49 -0.86
CA GLU A 52 6.22 -18.42 -1.95
C GLU A 52 6.65 -19.86 -1.67
N SER A 53 7.82 -20.04 -1.05
CA SER A 53 8.41 -21.36 -0.75
C SER A 53 9.01 -21.32 0.67
N PRO A 54 8.21 -21.54 1.71
CA PRO A 54 8.71 -21.56 3.09
C PRO A 54 9.85 -22.58 3.25
N PRO A 55 10.99 -22.21 3.85
CA PRO A 55 12.17 -23.11 4.02
C PRO A 55 11.85 -24.40 4.77
N SER A 56 10.92 -24.35 5.72
CA SER A 56 10.47 -25.50 6.52
C SER A 56 9.33 -26.31 5.85
N GLY A 57 9.05 -26.05 4.55
CA GLY A 57 7.98 -26.67 3.81
C GLY A 57 6.60 -26.07 4.14
N GLY A 58 5.56 -26.56 3.48
CA GLY A 58 4.19 -26.05 3.60
C GLY A 58 3.90 -24.86 2.69
N LYS A 59 2.70 -24.29 2.81
CA LYS A 59 2.25 -23.15 2.01
C LYS A 59 1.67 -22.06 2.90
N ILE A 60 1.86 -20.80 2.50
CA ILE A 60 1.14 -19.67 3.09
C ILE A 60 -0.10 -19.40 2.22
N LYS A 61 -1.28 -19.39 2.86
CA LYS A 61 -2.57 -19.23 2.18
C LYS A 61 -2.98 -17.75 2.09
N ASN A 62 -2.04 -16.87 1.70
CA ASN A 62 -2.38 -15.48 1.41
C ASN A 62 -3.03 -15.35 0.03
N ALA A 63 -3.93 -14.37 -0.10
CA ALA A 63 -4.65 -14.08 -1.34
C ALA A 63 -3.86 -13.18 -2.29
N TYR A 64 -3.04 -12.27 -1.76
CA TYR A 64 -2.27 -11.30 -2.55
C TYR A 64 -0.99 -10.85 -1.81
N TYR A 65 -0.16 -10.11 -2.53
CA TYR A 65 1.00 -9.40 -1.99
C TYR A 65 0.86 -7.89 -2.14
N GLU A 66 1.36 -7.14 -1.15
CA GLU A 66 1.61 -5.72 -1.23
C GLU A 66 3.13 -5.49 -1.21
N LEU A 67 3.68 -4.87 -2.24
CA LEU A 67 5.04 -4.34 -2.24
C LEU A 67 5.02 -2.91 -1.70
N ASN A 68 5.48 -2.72 -0.49
CA ASN A 68 5.52 -1.40 0.15
C ASN A 68 6.85 -0.69 -0.15
N ILE A 69 6.85 0.18 -1.16
CA ILE A 69 8.01 1.00 -1.54
C ILE A 69 8.04 2.36 -0.84
N SER A 70 7.03 2.68 -0.04
CA SER A 70 6.74 4.04 0.43
C SER A 70 6.92 4.24 1.93
N CYS A 71 7.45 3.26 2.67
CA CYS A 71 7.66 3.39 4.11
C CYS A 71 8.70 4.50 4.41
N PRO A 72 8.31 5.59 5.10
CA PRO A 72 9.21 6.71 5.33
C PRO A 72 10.10 6.53 6.57
N ASN A 73 9.79 5.56 7.43
CA ASN A 73 10.42 5.38 8.75
C ASN A 73 11.59 4.39 8.70
N LEU A 74 12.40 4.44 7.63
CA LEU A 74 13.50 3.52 7.42
C LEU A 74 14.84 4.18 7.72
N ILE A 75 15.72 3.46 8.39
CA ILE A 75 17.15 3.80 8.49
C ILE A 75 17.70 3.87 7.05
N HIS A 76 18.49 4.90 6.74
CA HIS A 76 18.98 5.18 5.38
C HIS A 76 17.88 5.43 4.33
N GLY A 77 16.64 5.73 4.72
CA GLY A 77 15.53 5.98 3.81
C GLY A 77 15.73 7.20 2.89
N CYS A 78 16.57 8.16 3.29
CA CYS A 78 16.94 9.31 2.46
C CYS A 78 17.87 8.93 1.29
N ASN A 79 18.71 7.92 1.45
CA ASN A 79 19.72 7.50 0.47
C ASN A 79 19.27 6.32 -0.40
N ILE A 80 18.30 5.53 0.08
CA ILE A 80 17.82 4.32 -0.59
C ILE A 80 16.31 4.43 -0.77
N SER A 81 15.88 4.66 -2.00
CA SER A 81 14.46 4.74 -2.32
C SER A 81 14.17 4.10 -3.67
N PHE A 82 12.92 3.69 -3.85
CA PHE A 82 12.41 3.15 -5.11
C PHE A 82 11.54 4.16 -5.87
N TYR A 83 11.74 5.47 -5.63
CA TYR A 83 10.97 6.51 -6.30
C TYR A 83 11.55 6.91 -7.66
N GLN A 84 12.84 6.65 -7.87
CA GLN A 84 13.49 6.89 -9.15
C GLN A 84 13.15 5.74 -10.14
N PRO A 85 12.84 6.04 -11.41
CA PRO A 85 12.45 5.04 -12.40
C PRO A 85 13.43 3.86 -12.52
N LYS A 86 14.72 4.15 -12.58
CA LYS A 86 15.78 3.12 -12.68
C LYS A 86 15.81 2.19 -11.48
N SER A 87 15.66 2.73 -10.27
CA SER A 87 15.66 1.94 -9.03
C SER A 87 14.40 1.09 -8.91
N LEU A 88 13.24 1.65 -9.28
CA LEU A 88 11.96 0.94 -9.28
C LEU A 88 11.95 -0.18 -10.31
N GLU A 89 12.41 0.09 -11.53
CA GLU A 89 12.53 -0.88 -12.60
C GLU A 89 13.45 -2.05 -12.21
N GLY A 90 14.61 -1.74 -11.59
CA GLY A 90 15.53 -2.76 -11.10
C GLY A 90 14.90 -3.69 -10.07
N LEU A 91 14.11 -3.14 -9.12
CA LEU A 91 13.39 -3.94 -8.13
C LEU A 91 12.32 -4.81 -8.80
N LEU A 92 11.48 -4.23 -9.65
CA LEU A 92 10.38 -4.95 -10.29
C LEU A 92 10.88 -6.06 -11.22
N LYS A 93 11.98 -5.86 -11.96
CA LYS A 93 12.64 -6.92 -12.75
C LYS A 93 13.04 -8.12 -11.90
N GLU A 94 13.57 -7.90 -10.71
CA GLU A 94 13.94 -9.01 -9.82
C GLU A 94 12.72 -9.73 -9.24
N ILE A 95 11.64 -8.99 -8.97
CA ILE A 95 10.38 -9.60 -8.52
C ILE A 95 9.71 -10.39 -9.65
N ASP A 96 9.70 -9.89 -10.88
CA ASP A 96 9.12 -10.59 -12.04
C ASP A 96 9.77 -11.96 -12.28
N LYS A 97 11.09 -12.10 -12.03
CA LYS A 97 11.80 -13.38 -12.11
C LYS A 97 11.24 -14.45 -11.16
N LEU A 98 10.58 -14.03 -10.09
CA LEU A 98 9.98 -14.94 -9.11
C LEU A 98 8.72 -15.62 -9.63
N LYS A 99 8.07 -15.06 -10.66
CA LYS A 99 6.79 -15.56 -11.23
C LYS A 99 5.77 -15.84 -10.13
N LEU A 100 5.50 -14.81 -9.30
CA LEU A 100 4.59 -14.93 -8.15
C LEU A 100 3.25 -15.52 -8.59
N ASN A 101 2.74 -16.48 -7.82
CA ASN A 101 1.46 -17.14 -8.09
C ASN A 101 0.23 -16.34 -7.64
N LYS A 102 0.46 -15.18 -7.00
CA LYS A 102 -0.60 -14.35 -6.41
C LYS A 102 -0.49 -12.91 -6.91
N PRO A 103 -1.63 -12.20 -6.99
CA PRO A 103 -1.63 -10.80 -7.40
C PRO A 103 -0.70 -9.95 -6.54
N LEU A 104 0.06 -9.06 -7.19
CA LEU A 104 0.95 -8.10 -6.55
C LEU A 104 0.41 -6.68 -6.71
N PHE A 105 0.31 -5.95 -5.60
CA PHE A 105 -0.01 -4.52 -5.58
C PHE A 105 1.19 -3.72 -5.11
N VAL A 106 1.39 -2.54 -5.66
CA VAL A 106 2.46 -1.62 -5.20
C VAL A 106 1.87 -0.50 -4.37
N LYS A 107 2.29 -0.38 -3.11
CA LYS A 107 1.89 0.73 -2.25
C LYS A 107 2.75 1.96 -2.48
N MET A 108 2.09 2.98 -3.00
CA MET A 108 2.68 4.20 -3.51
C MET A 108 2.82 5.29 -2.44
N PRO A 109 3.84 6.17 -2.54
CA PRO A 109 3.89 7.39 -1.75
C PRO A 109 2.79 8.37 -2.18
N ILE A 110 2.31 9.20 -1.25
CA ILE A 110 1.31 10.24 -1.57
C ILE A 110 1.92 11.64 -1.75
N GLU A 111 3.12 11.86 -1.26
CA GLU A 111 3.77 13.18 -1.26
C GLU A 111 4.49 13.53 -2.57
N LYS A 112 4.43 12.66 -3.56
CA LYS A 112 5.09 12.92 -4.85
C LYS A 112 4.22 13.78 -5.76
N SER A 113 4.89 14.61 -6.60
CA SER A 113 4.18 15.36 -7.63
C SER A 113 3.47 14.41 -8.61
N GLU A 114 2.44 14.90 -9.28
CA GLU A 114 1.72 14.15 -10.31
C GLU A 114 2.66 13.62 -11.40
N LYS A 115 3.58 14.45 -11.88
CA LYS A 115 4.61 14.05 -12.86
C LYS A 115 5.47 12.89 -12.37
N ALA A 116 5.94 12.94 -11.12
CA ALA A 116 6.74 11.87 -10.54
C ALA A 116 5.91 10.59 -10.37
N THR A 117 4.67 10.72 -9.89
CA THR A 117 3.73 9.58 -9.76
C THR A 117 3.44 8.93 -11.09
N LEU A 118 3.11 9.71 -12.14
CA LEU A 118 2.90 9.18 -13.49
C LEU A 118 4.14 8.45 -14.04
N THR A 119 5.33 8.97 -13.75
CA THR A 119 6.58 8.34 -14.17
C THR A 119 6.76 6.99 -13.49
N MET A 120 6.50 6.89 -12.19
CA MET A 120 6.53 5.61 -11.45
C MET A 120 5.47 4.63 -11.98
N LEU A 121 4.25 5.09 -12.22
CA LEU A 121 3.16 4.28 -12.75
C LEU A 121 3.50 3.71 -14.15
N LYS A 122 4.14 4.50 -15.01
CA LYS A 122 4.63 4.04 -16.32
C LYS A 122 5.66 2.92 -16.20
N VAL A 123 6.50 2.95 -15.17
CA VAL A 123 7.42 1.84 -14.88
C VAL A 123 6.64 0.62 -14.42
N ILE A 124 5.77 0.77 -13.38
CA ILE A 124 4.99 -0.34 -12.82
C ILE A 124 4.13 -1.02 -13.90
N ALA A 125 3.57 -0.24 -14.84
CA ALA A 125 2.71 -0.76 -15.89
C ALA A 125 3.40 -1.76 -16.85
N LYS A 126 4.73 -1.77 -16.91
CA LYS A 126 5.54 -2.68 -17.75
C LYS A 126 5.87 -4.00 -17.04
N HIS A 127 5.51 -4.14 -15.78
CA HIS A 127 5.86 -5.27 -14.91
C HIS A 127 4.62 -6.02 -14.41
N SER A 128 4.83 -7.07 -13.63
CA SER A 128 3.79 -7.98 -13.13
C SER A 128 2.75 -7.39 -12.18
N PRO A 129 2.97 -6.28 -11.42
CA PRO A 129 1.94 -5.78 -10.53
C PRO A 129 0.60 -5.51 -11.24
N VAL A 130 -0.48 -6.05 -10.65
CA VAL A 130 -1.85 -5.90 -11.19
C VAL A 130 -2.51 -4.60 -10.75
N GLY A 131 -1.98 -3.96 -9.70
CA GLY A 131 -2.58 -2.74 -9.17
C GLY A 131 -1.67 -1.94 -8.26
N VAL A 132 -2.21 -0.83 -7.79
CA VAL A 132 -1.53 0.12 -6.91
C VAL A 132 -2.42 0.52 -5.73
N ILE A 133 -1.79 0.88 -4.62
CA ILE A 133 -2.47 1.34 -3.40
C ILE A 133 -2.07 2.79 -3.14
N PHE A 134 -3.04 3.71 -3.09
CA PHE A 134 -2.84 5.09 -2.69
C PHE A 134 -3.57 5.32 -1.37
N GLY A 135 -2.87 5.60 -0.26
CA GLY A 135 -1.48 5.93 -0.18
C GLY A 135 -0.89 5.64 1.18
N ASN A 136 0.30 6.19 1.39
CA ASN A 136 1.02 6.12 2.65
C ASN A 136 0.79 7.41 3.49
N LEU A 137 1.76 7.80 4.30
CA LEU A 137 1.64 8.86 5.30
C LEU A 137 1.87 10.26 4.71
N GLN A 138 1.18 11.26 5.26
CA GLN A 138 1.45 12.67 5.02
C GLN A 138 2.70 13.11 5.79
N LYS A 139 3.61 13.81 5.13
CA LYS A 139 4.89 14.27 5.70
C LYS A 139 4.90 15.75 6.08
N ASP A 140 3.96 16.52 5.57
CA ASP A 140 3.84 17.93 5.89
C ASP A 140 3.29 18.11 7.32
N LYS A 141 4.16 18.58 8.22
CA LYS A 141 3.80 18.88 9.61
C LYS A 141 2.87 20.07 9.77
N LYS A 142 2.79 20.95 8.75
CA LYS A 142 1.94 22.14 8.75
C LYS A 142 0.61 21.90 8.02
N HIS A 143 0.30 20.65 7.67
CA HIS A 143 -0.95 20.34 6.99
C HIS A 143 -2.15 20.84 7.78
N GLN A 144 -3.09 21.52 7.10
CA GLN A 144 -4.23 22.24 7.70
C GLN A 144 -5.15 21.38 8.58
N THR A 145 -5.17 20.08 8.38
CA THR A 145 -6.00 19.16 9.18
C THR A 145 -5.30 18.67 10.45
N LEU A 146 -4.08 19.12 10.73
CA LEU A 146 -3.32 18.75 11.90
C LEU A 146 -3.44 19.79 13.01
N ASN A 147 -3.68 19.34 14.24
CA ASN A 147 -3.56 20.18 15.42
C ASN A 147 -2.07 20.41 15.71
N GLN A 148 -1.61 21.68 15.59
CA GLN A 148 -0.20 22.02 15.69
C GLN A 148 0.35 21.81 17.11
N ASP A 149 -0.47 21.96 18.15
CA ASP A 149 -0.05 21.72 19.53
C ASP A 149 0.25 20.23 19.77
N GLU A 150 -0.56 19.35 19.16
CA GLU A 150 -0.31 17.91 19.18
C GLU A 150 0.93 17.52 18.36
N VAL A 151 1.08 18.10 17.16
CA VAL A 151 2.24 17.88 16.29
C VAL A 151 3.55 18.21 17.00
N ASN A 152 3.57 19.32 17.75
CA ASN A 152 4.77 19.79 18.44
C ASN A 152 5.20 18.91 19.63
N LYS A 153 4.30 18.05 20.15
CA LYS A 153 4.63 17.08 21.20
C LYS A 153 5.51 15.92 20.67
N PHE A 154 5.50 15.69 19.34
CA PHE A 154 6.22 14.56 18.74
C PHE A 154 7.34 15.03 17.82
N LYS A 155 8.58 14.68 18.15
CA LYS A 155 9.77 15.04 17.37
C LYS A 155 9.85 14.30 16.04
N MET A 156 9.39 13.04 16.02
CA MET A 156 9.49 12.14 14.85
C MET A 156 8.14 11.50 14.54
N GLY A 157 7.96 11.10 13.28
CA GLY A 157 6.77 10.46 12.78
C GLY A 157 6.13 11.21 11.63
N PHE A 158 5.12 10.59 11.05
CA PHE A 158 4.33 11.11 9.95
C PHE A 158 2.86 10.81 10.20
N TYR A 159 1.96 11.44 9.47
CA TYR A 159 0.54 11.52 9.80
C TYR A 159 -0.30 10.65 8.87
N SER A 160 -1.22 9.89 9.46
CA SER A 160 -2.23 9.10 8.76
C SER A 160 -3.63 9.68 8.98
N GLY A 161 -4.65 9.10 8.36
CA GLY A 161 -6.03 9.56 8.49
C GLY A 161 -6.34 10.77 7.63
N LYS A 162 -7.10 11.74 8.15
CA LYS A 162 -7.58 12.92 7.40
C LYS A 162 -6.50 13.66 6.61
N PRO A 163 -5.27 13.86 7.10
CA PRO A 163 -4.22 14.53 6.34
C PRO A 163 -3.83 13.84 5.03
N THR A 164 -4.21 12.59 4.82
CA THR A 164 -3.91 11.84 3.60
C THR A 164 -5.06 11.81 2.60
N TYR A 165 -6.25 12.29 2.97
CA TYR A 165 -7.49 12.12 2.22
C TYR A 165 -7.43 12.75 0.83
N GLU A 166 -7.21 14.05 0.75
CA GLU A 166 -7.25 14.81 -0.50
C GLU A 166 -6.18 14.36 -1.49
N GLN A 167 -4.95 14.16 -1.00
CA GLN A 167 -3.85 13.75 -1.86
C GLN A 167 -4.05 12.32 -2.38
N SER A 168 -4.57 11.42 -1.56
CA SER A 168 -4.94 10.07 -1.99
C SER A 168 -5.99 10.12 -3.09
N ASN A 169 -7.04 10.92 -2.92
CA ASN A 169 -8.13 11.10 -3.91
C ASN A 169 -7.59 11.60 -5.25
N LYS A 170 -6.74 12.63 -5.24
CA LYS A 170 -6.09 13.16 -6.45
C LYS A 170 -5.29 12.10 -7.20
N LEU A 171 -4.53 11.27 -6.47
CA LEU A 171 -3.69 10.24 -7.09
C LEU A 171 -4.50 9.05 -7.61
N ILE A 172 -5.63 8.71 -6.98
CA ILE A 172 -6.59 7.73 -7.50
C ILE A 172 -7.14 8.20 -8.83
N GLU A 173 -7.70 9.41 -8.87
CA GLU A 173 -8.26 10.01 -10.08
C GLU A 173 -7.22 10.12 -11.21
N LEU A 174 -6.02 10.63 -10.89
CA LEU A 174 -4.91 10.73 -11.84
C LEU A 174 -4.56 9.37 -12.44
N THR A 175 -4.51 8.33 -11.62
CA THR A 175 -4.17 6.98 -12.06
C THR A 175 -5.28 6.39 -12.92
N HIS A 176 -6.54 6.49 -12.50
CA HIS A 176 -7.68 6.01 -13.26
C HIS A 176 -7.77 6.69 -14.63
N LYS A 177 -7.62 8.02 -14.68
CA LYS A 177 -7.67 8.81 -15.91
C LYS A 177 -6.59 8.42 -16.93
N ASN A 178 -5.37 8.14 -16.47
CA ASN A 178 -4.22 7.87 -17.34
C ASN A 178 -4.01 6.39 -17.69
N PHE A 179 -4.44 5.47 -16.81
CA PHE A 179 -4.17 4.04 -16.97
C PHE A 179 -5.43 3.17 -17.07
N LYS A 180 -6.62 3.73 -16.81
CA LYS A 180 -7.91 3.02 -16.96
C LYS A 180 -7.88 1.62 -16.36
N LYS A 181 -8.19 0.60 -17.15
CA LYS A 181 -8.25 -0.82 -16.72
C LYS A 181 -6.88 -1.48 -16.51
N ARG A 182 -5.75 -0.77 -16.74
CA ARG A 182 -4.41 -1.37 -16.51
C ARG A 182 -4.16 -1.68 -15.04
N PHE A 183 -4.70 -0.90 -14.12
CA PHE A 183 -4.50 -1.08 -12.69
C PHE A 183 -5.80 -1.27 -11.93
N ILE A 184 -5.81 -2.25 -11.04
CA ILE A 184 -6.75 -2.28 -9.91
C ILE A 184 -6.24 -1.25 -8.90
N ILE A 185 -7.05 -0.27 -8.56
CA ILE A 185 -6.66 0.82 -7.66
C ILE A 185 -7.30 0.58 -6.29
N ILE A 186 -6.48 0.55 -5.24
CA ILE A 186 -6.94 0.48 -3.85
C ILE A 186 -6.77 1.86 -3.23
N GLY A 187 -7.89 2.48 -2.82
CA GLY A 187 -7.89 3.79 -2.17
C GLY A 187 -7.62 3.64 -0.67
N CYS A 188 -6.56 4.31 -0.17
CA CYS A 188 -6.19 4.28 1.24
C CYS A 188 -5.96 5.68 1.78
N GLY A 189 -6.41 5.94 3.00
CA GLY A 189 -6.18 7.19 3.74
C GLY A 189 -7.42 8.08 3.87
N GLY A 190 -7.70 8.49 5.10
CA GLY A 190 -8.77 9.41 5.44
C GLY A 190 -10.18 8.86 5.36
N ILE A 191 -10.37 7.55 5.44
CA ILE A 191 -11.70 6.91 5.39
C ILE A 191 -12.22 6.75 6.83
N PHE A 192 -13.31 7.44 7.14
CA PHE A 192 -14.01 7.40 8.42
C PHE A 192 -15.52 7.20 8.25
N SER A 193 -16.03 7.27 7.01
CA SER A 193 -17.43 7.09 6.70
C SER A 193 -17.66 6.44 5.34
N ALA A 194 -18.90 6.02 5.06
CA ALA A 194 -19.28 5.47 3.77
C ALA A 194 -19.09 6.47 2.62
N GLU A 195 -19.31 7.78 2.89
CA GLU A 195 -19.10 8.87 1.94
C GLU A 195 -17.62 8.99 1.55
N ASP A 196 -16.70 8.87 2.52
CA ASP A 196 -15.26 8.88 2.26
C ASP A 196 -14.84 7.71 1.35
N ALA A 197 -15.37 6.52 1.62
CA ALA A 197 -15.13 5.33 0.81
C ALA A 197 -15.74 5.49 -0.58
N PHE A 198 -17.00 5.94 -0.66
CA PHE A 198 -17.70 6.21 -1.92
C PHE A 198 -16.94 7.20 -2.80
N LYS A 199 -16.43 8.29 -2.20
CA LYS A 199 -15.62 9.27 -2.93
C LYS A 199 -14.41 8.62 -3.62
N LYS A 200 -13.69 7.72 -2.94
CA LYS A 200 -12.56 7.02 -3.54
C LYS A 200 -12.98 6.09 -4.67
N LEU A 201 -14.08 5.36 -4.49
CA LEU A 201 -14.64 4.49 -5.52
C LEU A 201 -15.09 5.28 -6.75
N SER A 202 -15.77 6.41 -6.57
CA SER A 202 -16.22 7.28 -7.67
C SER A 202 -15.07 7.91 -8.47
N LEU A 203 -13.89 8.04 -7.86
CA LEU A 203 -12.66 8.51 -8.52
C LEU A 203 -11.90 7.39 -9.26
N GLY A 204 -12.39 6.15 -9.20
CA GLY A 204 -11.84 5.01 -9.93
C GLY A 204 -11.10 3.99 -9.06
N ALA A 205 -11.20 4.06 -7.73
CA ALA A 205 -10.74 2.96 -6.89
C ALA A 205 -11.68 1.75 -7.04
N SER A 206 -11.10 0.55 -7.05
CA SER A 206 -11.87 -0.71 -7.06
C SER A 206 -12.15 -1.22 -5.65
N LEU A 207 -11.27 -0.90 -4.72
CA LEU A 207 -11.32 -1.30 -3.32
C LEU A 207 -10.84 -0.16 -2.43
N VAL A 208 -11.18 -0.21 -1.14
CA VAL A 208 -10.65 0.71 -0.14
C VAL A 208 -9.88 -0.03 0.94
N GLN A 209 -8.87 0.63 1.50
CA GLN A 209 -8.06 0.13 2.61
C GLN A 209 -8.05 1.19 3.72
N LEU A 210 -8.29 0.78 4.96
CA LEU A 210 -8.33 1.69 6.10
C LEU A 210 -7.54 1.14 7.28
N VAL A 211 -6.97 2.03 8.07
CA VAL A 211 -6.28 1.74 9.32
C VAL A 211 -6.73 2.73 10.39
N THR A 212 -6.50 4.04 10.17
CA THR A 212 -6.77 5.09 11.15
C THR A 212 -8.27 5.17 11.48
N GLY A 213 -9.15 5.12 10.47
CA GLY A 213 -10.59 5.07 10.69
C GLY A 213 -11.00 3.91 11.59
N LEU A 214 -10.43 2.71 11.36
CA LEU A 214 -10.70 1.54 12.18
C LEU A 214 -10.25 1.70 13.63
N ILE A 215 -9.13 2.41 13.87
CA ILE A 215 -8.62 2.67 15.21
C ILE A 215 -9.53 3.64 15.98
N TYR A 216 -10.05 4.68 15.31
CA TYR A 216 -10.86 5.72 15.95
C TYR A 216 -12.34 5.34 16.05
N GLU A 217 -12.91 4.76 14.99
CA GLU A 217 -14.33 4.43 14.90
C GLU A 217 -14.62 2.97 15.35
N GLY A 218 -13.58 2.15 15.51
CA GLY A 218 -13.73 0.75 15.89
C GLY A 218 -14.11 -0.19 14.73
N PRO A 219 -14.22 -1.51 15.02
CA PRO A 219 -14.45 -2.53 13.98
C PRO A 219 -15.82 -2.44 13.31
N GLN A 220 -16.82 -1.82 13.94
CA GLN A 220 -18.13 -1.57 13.36
C GLN A 220 -18.10 -0.69 12.10
N LEU A 221 -17.03 0.10 11.92
CA LEU A 221 -16.86 0.93 10.73
C LEU A 221 -16.93 0.09 9.43
N ILE A 222 -16.39 -1.13 9.43
CA ILE A 222 -16.44 -2.01 8.25
C ILE A 222 -17.89 -2.33 7.85
N GLY A 223 -18.73 -2.67 8.82
CA GLY A 223 -20.16 -2.91 8.59
C GLY A 223 -20.90 -1.67 8.10
N GLN A 224 -20.61 -0.51 8.72
CA GLN A 224 -21.19 0.78 8.33
C GLN A 224 -20.80 1.16 6.89
N LEU A 225 -19.51 1.00 6.50
CA LEU A 225 -19.04 1.23 5.15
C LEU A 225 -19.77 0.34 4.14
N ASN A 226 -19.86 -0.95 4.41
CA ASN A 226 -20.51 -1.90 3.52
C ASN A 226 -22.01 -1.59 3.35
N SER A 227 -22.72 -1.30 4.44
CA SER A 227 -24.14 -0.94 4.39
C SER A 227 -24.37 0.36 3.65
N GLY A 228 -23.58 1.42 3.95
CA GLY A 228 -23.70 2.72 3.29
C GLY A 228 -23.38 2.65 1.79
N LEU A 229 -22.37 1.85 1.40
CA LEU A 229 -22.03 1.64 -0.01
C LEU A 229 -23.11 0.82 -0.74
N SER A 230 -23.69 -0.20 -0.10
CA SER A 230 -24.72 -1.05 -0.71
C SER A 230 -26.04 -0.28 -0.94
N ASN A 231 -26.37 0.65 -0.07
CA ASN A 231 -27.57 1.47 -0.15
C ASN A 231 -27.41 2.69 -1.08
N ASN A 232 -26.23 2.90 -1.66
CA ASN A 232 -26.00 4.04 -2.54
C ASN A 232 -26.44 3.71 -3.98
N PRO A 233 -27.50 4.32 -4.51
CA PRO A 233 -28.05 4.01 -5.83
C PRO A 233 -27.07 4.27 -6.97
N THR A 234 -26.10 5.15 -6.77
CA THR A 234 -25.09 5.47 -7.80
C THR A 234 -24.06 4.33 -7.99
N LEU A 235 -23.89 3.43 -7.00
CA LEU A 235 -22.97 2.28 -7.12
C LEU A 235 -23.60 1.08 -7.83
N THR A 236 -24.93 0.97 -7.87
CA THR A 236 -25.62 -0.10 -8.59
C THR A 236 -25.44 0.01 -10.09
N THR A 237 -25.28 1.22 -10.63
CA THR A 237 -25.03 1.47 -12.05
C THR A 237 -23.59 1.16 -12.50
N TYR A 238 -22.62 1.14 -11.58
CA TYR A 238 -21.20 0.83 -11.90
C TYR A 238 -20.92 -0.67 -12.04
N LYS A 239 -21.83 -1.56 -11.59
CA LYS A 239 -21.66 -3.03 -11.69
C LYS A 239 -22.11 -3.60 -13.02
N SER A 240 -22.75 -2.82 -13.88
CA SER A 240 -23.35 -3.25 -15.17
C SER A 240 -22.66 -2.68 -16.42
N SER A 241 -21.52 -2.02 -16.29
CA SER A 241 -20.66 -1.51 -17.35
C SER A 241 -19.24 -2.11 -17.26
#